data_425a2ef23bc9b22cab3956000163aa66
#
_entry.id   425a2ef23bc9b22cab3956000163aa66
#
_cell.length_a   1.000
_cell.length_b   1.000
_cell.length_c   1.000
_cell.angle_alpha   90.00
_cell.angle_beta   90.00
_cell.angle_gamma   90.00
#
_symmetry.space_group_name_H-M   'P 1'
#
loop_
_entity.id
_entity.type
_entity.pdbx_description
1 polymer ?
#
loop_
_entity_poly.entity_id
_entity_poly.type
_entity_poly.pdbx_seq_one_letter_code
_entity_poly.pdbx_strand_id
1 'polypeptide(L)'
;MSLLVPIYTLGGLVLTAAVSAGAYFAGTKLCPTRVVRTYVPYATGSEDVDAMLNGIAANLDALHKLNEAIPDPQLSRAMDRMEKAGRSIAAVVEKTPDKARSVDRFARYYLPEVVKLMGTYAALEQNGVRGENAAQIEAELRRNAETTATAFENQLDALYSAEAMDISTDIEVLDSILKSQNLAK
;
A
#
# COMPACT_ATOMS: atom_id res chain seq x y z
N MET A 1 -15.52 -32.61 -39.72
CA MET A 1 -16.25 -33.49 -38.80
C MET A 1 -16.82 -32.61 -37.68
N SER A 2 -18.12 -32.28 -37.83
CA SER A 2 -18.82 -31.44 -36.80
C SER A 2 -19.24 -32.33 -35.64
N LEU A 3 -18.66 -32.11 -34.46
CA LEU A 3 -19.10 -32.71 -33.20
C LEU A 3 -20.35 -31.95 -32.72
N LEU A 4 -21.50 -32.30 -33.32
CA LEU A 4 -22.82 -31.89 -32.83
C LEU A 4 -23.19 -32.80 -31.64
N VAL A 5 -22.89 -32.35 -30.43
CA VAL A 5 -23.43 -32.96 -29.20
C VAL A 5 -24.91 -32.59 -29.14
N PRO A 6 -25.86 -33.57 -29.10
CA PRO A 6 -27.29 -33.26 -29.04
C PRO A 6 -27.63 -32.64 -27.70
N ILE A 7 -27.94 -31.35 -27.72
CA ILE A 7 -28.26 -30.51 -26.55
C ILE A 7 -29.59 -30.91 -25.87
N TYR A 8 -30.37 -31.81 -26.53
CA TYR A 8 -31.74 -32.19 -26.10
C TYR A 8 -31.81 -33.45 -25.24
N THR A 9 -30.66 -33.99 -24.80
CA THR A 9 -30.65 -35.11 -23.86
C THR A 9 -30.17 -34.64 -22.50
N LEU A 10 -30.77 -35.16 -21.43
CA LEU A 10 -30.41 -34.80 -20.05
C LEU A 10 -28.88 -34.94 -19.79
N GLY A 11 -28.23 -35.92 -20.41
CA GLY A 11 -26.78 -36.12 -20.37
C GLY A 11 -25.98 -35.02 -21.09
N GLY A 12 -26.49 -34.49 -22.23
CA GLY A 12 -25.87 -33.38 -22.94
C GLY A 12 -25.88 -32.08 -22.16
N LEU A 13 -26.99 -31.85 -21.42
CA LEU A 13 -27.15 -30.66 -20.56
C LEU A 13 -26.16 -30.67 -19.37
N VAL A 14 -25.97 -31.85 -18.75
CA VAL A 14 -24.99 -32.01 -17.66
C VAL A 14 -23.56 -31.83 -18.16
N LEU A 15 -23.26 -32.37 -19.35
CA LEU A 15 -21.93 -32.27 -19.95
C LEU A 15 -21.57 -30.82 -20.33
N THR A 16 -22.53 -30.07 -20.90
CA THR A 16 -22.33 -28.64 -21.23
C THR A 16 -22.18 -27.78 -19.97
N ALA A 17 -22.92 -28.05 -18.89
CA ALA A 17 -22.76 -27.38 -17.63
C ALA A 17 -21.39 -27.64 -16.99
N ALA A 18 -20.92 -28.88 -17.03
CA ALA A 18 -19.58 -29.25 -16.51
C ALA A 18 -18.44 -28.61 -17.31
N VAL A 19 -18.53 -28.56 -18.63
CA VAL A 19 -17.56 -27.92 -19.51
C VAL A 19 -17.56 -26.38 -19.30
N SER A 20 -18.73 -25.76 -19.16
CA SER A 20 -18.86 -24.32 -18.89
C SER A 20 -18.28 -23.96 -17.53
N ALA A 21 -18.56 -24.75 -16.48
CA ALA A 21 -17.97 -24.56 -15.16
C ALA A 21 -16.44 -24.72 -15.18
N GLY A 22 -15.94 -25.75 -15.87
CA GLY A 22 -14.49 -25.96 -16.04
C GLY A 22 -13.81 -24.83 -16.79
N ALA A 23 -14.40 -24.33 -17.87
CA ALA A 23 -13.89 -23.18 -18.64
C ALA A 23 -13.93 -21.89 -17.82
N TYR A 24 -14.96 -21.68 -17.00
CA TYR A 24 -15.04 -20.54 -16.08
C TYR A 24 -13.94 -20.58 -15.02
N PHE A 25 -13.74 -21.73 -14.36
CA PHE A 25 -12.66 -21.90 -13.36
C PHE A 25 -11.27 -21.79 -13.98
N ALA A 26 -11.05 -22.32 -15.16
CA ALA A 26 -9.79 -22.18 -15.89
C ALA A 26 -9.56 -20.74 -16.33
N GLY A 27 -10.60 -20.04 -16.81
CA GLY A 27 -10.55 -18.64 -17.20
C GLY A 27 -10.21 -17.69 -16.03
N THR A 28 -10.77 -17.93 -14.84
CA THR A 28 -10.47 -17.12 -13.63
C THR A 28 -9.05 -17.35 -13.11
N LYS A 29 -8.46 -18.53 -13.34
CA LYS A 29 -7.07 -18.82 -12.98
C LYS A 29 -6.04 -18.33 -14.02
N LEU A 30 -6.39 -18.38 -15.30
CA LEU A 30 -5.52 -17.94 -16.41
C LEU A 30 -5.58 -16.43 -16.68
N CYS A 31 -6.68 -15.76 -16.32
CA CYS A 31 -6.83 -14.32 -16.42
C CYS A 31 -7.18 -13.77 -15.04
N PRO A 32 -6.19 -13.55 -14.15
CA PRO A 32 -6.43 -12.82 -12.90
C PRO A 32 -7.00 -11.46 -13.27
N THR A 33 -8.11 -11.11 -12.63
CA THR A 33 -8.78 -9.82 -12.84
C THR A 33 -7.75 -8.72 -12.56
N ARG A 34 -7.25 -8.11 -13.61
CA ARG A 34 -6.36 -6.95 -13.48
C ARG A 34 -7.22 -5.84 -12.91
N VAL A 35 -7.08 -5.57 -11.61
CA VAL A 35 -7.69 -4.41 -10.99
C VAL A 35 -7.01 -3.20 -11.63
N VAL A 36 -7.64 -2.67 -12.68
CA VAL A 36 -7.26 -1.36 -13.21
C VAL A 36 -7.73 -0.37 -12.17
N ARG A 37 -6.84 0.03 -11.28
CA ARG A 37 -7.10 1.16 -10.39
C ARG A 37 -7.21 2.38 -11.31
N THR A 38 -8.43 2.79 -11.59
CA THR A 38 -8.70 4.05 -12.27
C THR A 38 -8.20 5.15 -11.34
N TYR A 39 -7.12 5.77 -11.75
CA TYR A 39 -6.52 6.88 -11.05
C TYR A 39 -7.49 8.06 -11.15
N VAL A 40 -8.16 8.36 -10.06
CA VAL A 40 -8.92 9.61 -9.93
C VAL A 40 -7.89 10.66 -9.49
N PRO A 41 -7.62 11.69 -10.31
CA PRO A 41 -6.68 12.72 -9.91
C PRO A 41 -7.18 13.41 -8.64
N TYR A 42 -6.26 13.67 -7.72
CA TYR A 42 -6.57 14.43 -6.52
C TYR A 42 -7.01 15.85 -6.90
N ALA A 43 -7.96 16.40 -6.16
CA ALA A 43 -8.54 17.73 -6.38
C ALA A 43 -8.69 18.46 -5.04
N THR A 44 -7.55 18.78 -4.42
CA THR A 44 -7.50 19.48 -3.12
C THR A 44 -7.70 20.99 -3.26
N GLY A 45 -7.69 21.51 -4.49
CA GLY A 45 -7.70 22.95 -4.77
C GLY A 45 -6.31 23.59 -4.87
N SER A 46 -5.25 22.81 -4.68
CA SER A 46 -3.85 23.22 -4.85
C SER A 46 -3.13 22.30 -5.83
N GLU A 47 -2.72 22.83 -6.96
CA GLU A 47 -2.03 22.07 -8.01
C GLU A 47 -0.74 21.39 -7.49
N ASP A 48 0.01 22.08 -6.63
CA ASP A 48 1.24 21.54 -6.03
C ASP A 48 0.95 20.35 -5.10
N VAL A 49 -0.13 20.43 -4.29
CA VAL A 49 -0.54 19.35 -3.39
C VAL A 49 -1.07 18.18 -4.21
N ASP A 50 -1.86 18.43 -5.22
CA ASP A 50 -2.40 17.41 -6.13
C ASP A 50 -1.26 16.68 -6.86
N ALA A 51 -0.26 17.41 -7.35
CA ALA A 51 0.93 16.83 -7.96
C ALA A 51 1.74 15.96 -6.96
N MET A 52 1.88 16.42 -5.72
CA MET A 52 2.53 15.67 -4.65
C MET A 52 1.78 14.38 -4.34
N LEU A 53 0.47 14.44 -4.13
CA LEU A 53 -0.37 13.27 -3.84
C LEU A 53 -0.35 12.26 -4.99
N ASN A 54 -0.36 12.76 -6.22
CA ASN A 54 -0.22 11.95 -7.41
C ASN A 54 1.13 11.22 -7.45
N GLY A 55 2.21 11.91 -7.07
CA GLY A 55 3.54 11.33 -6.94
C GLY A 55 3.61 10.26 -5.85
N ILE A 56 3.00 10.50 -4.68
CA ILE A 56 2.90 9.50 -3.61
C ILE A 56 2.15 8.26 -4.10
N ALA A 57 0.97 8.43 -4.72
CA ALA A 57 0.17 7.32 -5.21
C ALA A 57 0.93 6.48 -6.24
N ALA A 58 1.60 7.11 -7.20
CA ALA A 58 2.39 6.41 -8.21
C ALA A 58 3.55 5.59 -7.59
N ASN A 59 4.25 6.15 -6.60
CA ASN A 59 5.32 5.45 -5.90
C ASN A 59 4.80 4.29 -5.04
N LEU A 60 3.65 4.45 -4.37
CA LEU A 60 3.04 3.37 -3.59
C LEU A 60 2.53 2.23 -4.48
N ASP A 61 2.00 2.54 -5.66
CA ASP A 61 1.61 1.51 -6.64
C ASP A 61 2.84 0.79 -7.22
N ALA A 62 3.96 1.50 -7.38
CA ALA A 62 5.22 0.87 -7.76
C ALA A 62 5.76 -0.04 -6.64
N LEU A 63 5.71 0.42 -5.37
CA LEU A 63 6.11 -0.36 -4.20
C LEU A 63 5.28 -1.64 -4.08
N HIS A 64 3.96 -1.54 -4.26
CA HIS A 64 3.05 -2.68 -4.26
C HIS A 64 3.42 -3.74 -5.32
N LYS A 65 3.66 -3.31 -6.56
CA LYS A 65 4.07 -4.22 -7.65
C LYS A 65 5.43 -4.88 -7.38
N LEU A 66 6.37 -4.15 -6.79
CA LEU A 66 7.66 -4.70 -6.40
C LEU A 66 7.50 -5.75 -5.28
N ASN A 67 6.60 -5.51 -4.33
CA ASN A 67 6.29 -6.44 -3.25
C ASN A 67 5.76 -7.78 -3.79
N GLU A 68 4.91 -7.76 -4.82
CA GLU A 68 4.43 -8.98 -5.47
C GLU A 68 5.56 -9.79 -6.15
N ALA A 69 6.64 -9.14 -6.55
CA ALA A 69 7.77 -9.75 -7.25
C ALA A 69 8.89 -10.23 -6.30
N ILE A 70 8.91 -9.77 -5.06
CA ILE A 70 9.94 -10.09 -4.07
C ILE A 70 9.50 -11.30 -3.24
N PRO A 71 10.24 -12.44 -3.29
CA PRO A 71 9.84 -13.66 -2.60
C PRO A 71 10.16 -13.67 -1.09
N ASP A 72 10.81 -12.62 -0.56
CA ASP A 72 11.25 -12.53 0.83
C ASP A 72 10.09 -12.10 1.76
N PRO A 73 9.64 -12.97 2.70
CA PRO A 73 8.50 -12.66 3.56
C PRO A 73 8.77 -11.54 4.58
N GLN A 74 10.04 -11.30 4.95
CA GLN A 74 10.39 -10.24 5.89
C GLN A 74 10.33 -8.88 5.19
N LEU A 75 10.94 -8.78 4.00
CA LEU A 75 10.85 -7.58 3.17
C LEU A 75 9.41 -7.29 2.77
N SER A 76 8.65 -8.32 2.39
CA SER A 76 7.24 -8.18 2.02
C SER A 76 6.41 -7.55 3.15
N ARG A 77 6.54 -8.04 4.38
CA ARG A 77 5.84 -7.46 5.54
C ARG A 77 6.22 -6.00 5.80
N ALA A 78 7.51 -5.67 5.68
CA ALA A 78 7.97 -4.29 5.84
C ALA A 78 7.42 -3.38 4.73
N MET A 79 7.41 -3.85 3.48
CA MET A 79 6.83 -3.12 2.35
C MET A 79 5.32 -2.89 2.50
N ASP A 80 4.57 -3.88 3.01
CA ASP A 80 3.13 -3.74 3.32
C ASP A 80 2.88 -2.65 4.38
N ARG A 81 3.72 -2.58 5.42
CA ARG A 81 3.65 -1.53 6.44
C ARG A 81 3.94 -0.16 5.84
N MET A 82 4.99 -0.05 5.01
CA MET A 82 5.33 1.19 4.31
C MET A 82 4.19 1.65 3.39
N GLU A 83 3.61 0.73 2.61
CA GLU A 83 2.47 1.03 1.74
C GLU A 83 1.28 1.53 2.55
N LYS A 84 0.91 0.83 3.62
CA LYS A 84 -0.20 1.21 4.50
C LYS A 84 0.00 2.60 5.11
N ALA A 85 1.18 2.87 5.68
CA ALA A 85 1.51 4.17 6.24
C ALA A 85 1.48 5.27 5.18
N GLY A 86 2.10 5.02 4.01
CA GLY A 86 2.12 5.98 2.91
C GLY A 86 0.72 6.32 2.36
N ARG A 87 -0.18 5.33 2.23
CA ARG A 87 -1.57 5.58 1.83
C ARG A 87 -2.33 6.38 2.89
N SER A 88 -2.08 6.11 4.17
CA SER A 88 -2.67 6.90 5.27
C SER A 88 -2.17 8.33 5.27
N ILE A 89 -0.87 8.56 5.04
CA ILE A 89 -0.29 9.91 4.89
C ILE A 89 -0.99 10.66 3.74
N ALA A 90 -1.11 10.03 2.57
CA ALA A 90 -1.80 10.64 1.43
C ALA A 90 -3.25 11.02 1.76
N ALA A 91 -3.99 10.13 2.44
CA ALA A 91 -5.37 10.38 2.83
C ALA A 91 -5.51 11.54 3.86
N VAL A 92 -4.54 11.70 4.76
CA VAL A 92 -4.50 12.84 5.70
C VAL A 92 -4.26 14.14 4.95
N VAL A 93 -3.28 14.17 4.03
CA VAL A 93 -2.95 15.36 3.23
C VAL A 93 -4.09 15.72 2.28
N GLU A 94 -4.77 14.75 1.68
CA GLU A 94 -5.95 14.99 0.85
C GLU A 94 -7.06 15.72 1.63
N LYS A 95 -7.32 15.29 2.87
CA LYS A 95 -8.33 15.91 3.75
C LYS A 95 -7.87 17.25 4.32
N THR A 96 -6.59 17.41 4.56
CA THR A 96 -6.01 18.59 5.20
C THR A 96 -4.76 19.04 4.41
N PRO A 97 -4.95 19.76 3.29
CA PRO A 97 -3.87 20.15 2.37
C PRO A 97 -2.75 20.97 3.03
N ASP A 98 -3.07 21.71 4.11
CA ASP A 98 -2.08 22.48 4.88
C ASP A 98 -0.97 21.59 5.47
N LYS A 99 -1.23 20.31 5.70
CA LYS A 99 -0.24 19.33 6.17
C LYS A 99 0.75 18.88 5.09
N ALA A 100 0.55 19.26 3.83
CA ALA A 100 1.41 18.88 2.72
C ALA A 100 2.89 19.26 2.96
N ARG A 101 3.14 20.43 3.59
CA ARG A 101 4.50 20.86 3.92
C ARG A 101 5.23 19.91 4.87
N SER A 102 4.52 19.28 5.79
CA SER A 102 5.08 18.34 6.77
C SER A 102 5.54 17.03 6.13
N VAL A 103 5.01 16.69 4.95
CA VAL A 103 5.33 15.47 4.23
C VAL A 103 6.11 15.70 2.93
N ASP A 104 6.51 16.93 2.63
CA ASP A 104 7.19 17.25 1.37
C ASP A 104 8.45 16.40 1.17
N ARG A 105 9.29 16.29 2.21
CA ARG A 105 10.52 15.48 2.17
C ARG A 105 10.23 13.99 2.04
N PHE A 106 9.17 13.50 2.69
CA PHE A 106 8.71 12.12 2.54
C PHE A 106 8.29 11.85 1.09
N ALA A 107 7.46 12.71 0.51
CA ALA A 107 6.89 12.54 -0.81
C ALA A 107 7.94 12.65 -1.93
N ARG A 108 8.85 13.63 -1.82
CA ARG A 108 9.81 13.96 -2.88
C ARG A 108 11.12 13.20 -2.79
N TYR A 109 11.46 12.66 -1.63
CA TYR A 109 12.77 12.04 -1.43
C TYR A 109 12.68 10.64 -0.82
N TYR A 110 12.09 10.47 0.35
CA TYR A 110 12.17 9.18 1.05
C TYR A 110 11.42 8.07 0.34
N LEU A 111 10.17 8.30 -0.03
CA LEU A 111 9.37 7.29 -0.70
C LEU A 111 9.92 6.90 -2.09
N PRO A 112 10.31 7.84 -2.99
CA PRO A 112 10.96 7.48 -4.25
C PRO A 112 12.26 6.71 -4.09
N GLU A 113 13.09 7.04 -3.09
CA GLU A 113 14.36 6.34 -2.86
C GLU A 113 14.13 4.90 -2.38
N VAL A 114 13.12 4.68 -1.52
CA VAL A 114 12.73 3.32 -1.11
C VAL A 114 12.27 2.50 -2.32
N VAL A 115 11.43 3.06 -3.18
CA VAL A 115 10.96 2.39 -4.41
C VAL A 115 12.14 2.02 -5.31
N LYS A 116 13.09 2.91 -5.49
CA LYS A 116 14.31 2.67 -6.29
C LYS A 116 15.16 1.54 -5.69
N LEU A 117 15.39 1.53 -4.37
CA LEU A 117 16.16 0.50 -3.69
C LEU A 117 15.49 -0.88 -3.82
N MET A 118 14.19 -0.96 -3.58
CA MET A 118 13.42 -2.20 -3.75
C MET A 118 13.39 -2.66 -5.21
N GLY A 119 13.32 -1.72 -6.17
CA GLY A 119 13.40 -2.02 -7.60
C GLY A 119 14.75 -2.61 -8.00
N THR A 120 15.86 -2.09 -7.44
CA THR A 120 17.19 -2.63 -7.67
C THR A 120 17.30 -4.06 -7.14
N TYR A 121 16.78 -4.33 -5.94
CA TYR A 121 16.75 -5.67 -5.37
C TYR A 121 15.90 -6.64 -6.20
N ALA A 122 14.69 -6.24 -6.59
CA ALA A 122 13.83 -7.05 -7.43
C ALA A 122 14.50 -7.42 -8.77
N ALA A 123 15.25 -6.48 -9.37
CA ALA A 123 16.00 -6.74 -10.59
C ALA A 123 17.13 -7.75 -10.38
N LEU A 124 17.85 -7.70 -9.25
CA LEU A 124 18.88 -8.71 -8.90
C LEU A 124 18.26 -10.09 -8.76
N GLU A 125 17.12 -10.19 -8.08
CA GLU A 125 16.39 -11.45 -7.92
C GLU A 125 15.93 -12.03 -9.26
N GLN A 126 15.31 -11.21 -10.11
CA GLN A 126 14.80 -11.63 -11.42
C GLN A 126 15.93 -12.08 -12.37
N ASN A 127 17.09 -11.45 -12.30
CA ASN A 127 18.26 -11.82 -13.10
C ASN A 127 19.06 -13.00 -12.51
N GLY A 128 18.64 -13.55 -11.38
CA GLY A 128 19.29 -14.68 -10.73
C GLY A 128 20.71 -14.38 -10.24
N VAL A 129 21.03 -13.11 -9.93
CA VAL A 129 22.32 -12.71 -9.41
C VAL A 129 22.48 -13.21 -7.98
N ARG A 130 23.44 -14.14 -7.75
CA ARG A 130 23.66 -14.83 -6.46
C ARG A 130 25.07 -14.63 -5.91
N GLY A 131 25.78 -13.63 -6.38
CA GLY A 131 27.14 -13.32 -5.92
C GLY A 131 27.18 -12.71 -4.52
N GLU A 132 28.37 -12.59 -3.95
CA GLU A 132 28.58 -12.02 -2.61
C GLU A 132 28.00 -10.61 -2.46
N ASN A 133 28.13 -9.77 -3.49
CA ASN A 133 27.57 -8.42 -3.49
C ASN A 133 26.03 -8.44 -3.41
N ALA A 134 25.36 -9.37 -4.11
CA ALA A 134 23.91 -9.51 -4.05
C ALA A 134 23.45 -9.94 -2.66
N ALA A 135 24.13 -10.91 -2.04
CA ALA A 135 23.86 -11.35 -0.69
C ALA A 135 24.07 -10.23 0.36
N GLN A 136 25.08 -9.39 0.16
CA GLN A 136 25.30 -8.24 1.02
C GLN A 136 24.17 -7.21 0.90
N ILE A 137 23.77 -6.86 -0.32
CA ILE A 137 22.63 -5.93 -0.57
C ILE A 137 21.35 -6.46 0.07
N GLU A 138 21.05 -7.75 -0.12
CA GLU A 138 19.88 -8.40 0.48
C GLU A 138 19.90 -8.30 2.01
N ALA A 139 21.03 -8.62 2.65
CA ALA A 139 21.19 -8.54 4.09
C ALA A 139 21.04 -7.10 4.62
N GLU A 140 21.53 -6.10 3.89
CA GLU A 140 21.38 -4.70 4.25
C GLU A 140 19.94 -4.23 4.10
N LEU A 141 19.26 -4.61 3.03
CA LEU A 141 17.85 -4.29 2.84
C LEU A 141 16.98 -4.90 3.93
N ARG A 142 17.18 -6.18 4.27
CA ARG A 142 16.46 -6.83 5.38
C ARG A 142 16.65 -6.11 6.72
N ARG A 143 17.89 -5.73 7.06
CA ARG A 143 18.18 -5.02 8.31
C ARG A 143 17.50 -3.67 8.38
N ASN A 144 17.45 -2.95 7.25
CA ASN A 144 16.94 -1.58 7.21
C ASN A 144 15.44 -1.49 6.91
N ALA A 145 14.83 -2.53 6.34
CA ALA A 145 13.42 -2.50 5.93
C ALA A 145 12.47 -2.22 7.10
N GLU A 146 12.68 -2.87 8.24
CA GLU A 146 11.87 -2.66 9.45
C GLU A 146 12.02 -1.23 9.99
N THR A 147 13.25 -0.71 10.02
CA THR A 147 13.52 0.67 10.44
C THR A 147 12.85 1.67 9.51
N THR A 148 12.90 1.41 8.20
CA THR A 148 12.25 2.25 7.19
C THR A 148 10.73 2.20 7.32
N ALA A 149 10.14 1.03 7.54
CA ALA A 149 8.70 0.90 7.79
C ALA A 149 8.27 1.68 9.04
N THR A 150 9.02 1.56 10.12
CA THR A 150 8.79 2.34 11.35
C THR A 150 8.94 3.84 11.11
N ALA A 151 9.89 4.28 10.28
CA ALA A 151 10.04 5.69 9.94
C ALA A 151 8.81 6.22 9.16
N PHE A 152 8.18 5.41 8.30
CA PHE A 152 6.95 5.79 7.61
C PHE A 152 5.77 5.90 8.57
N GLU A 153 5.66 4.99 9.53
CA GLU A 153 4.65 5.03 10.59
C GLU A 153 4.83 6.26 11.49
N ASN A 154 6.06 6.58 11.88
CA ASN A 154 6.38 7.79 12.65
C ASN A 154 6.07 9.08 11.86
N GLN A 155 6.28 9.07 10.54
CA GLN A 155 5.89 10.19 9.69
C GLN A 155 4.36 10.40 9.68
N LEU A 156 3.59 9.32 9.69
CA LEU A 156 2.13 9.38 9.82
C LEU A 156 1.74 9.91 11.21
N ASP A 157 2.33 9.39 12.28
CA ASP A 157 2.06 9.81 13.65
C ASP A 157 2.34 11.31 13.84
N ALA A 158 3.45 11.80 13.30
CA ALA A 158 3.81 13.21 13.35
C ALA A 158 2.76 14.15 12.73
N LEU A 159 1.93 13.67 11.80
CA LEU A 159 0.83 14.46 11.23
C LEU A 159 -0.32 14.71 12.21
N TYR A 160 -0.39 13.96 13.30
CA TYR A 160 -1.42 14.08 14.34
C TYR A 160 -0.90 14.75 15.62
N SER A 161 0.36 15.19 15.64
CA SER A 161 0.99 15.73 16.86
C SER A 161 0.27 16.97 17.41
N ALA A 162 -0.22 17.84 16.55
CA ALA A 162 -0.96 19.04 16.97
C ALA A 162 -2.31 18.65 17.58
N GLU A 163 -3.08 17.78 16.92
CA GLU A 163 -4.36 17.28 17.40
C GLU A 163 -4.20 16.50 18.71
N ALA A 164 -3.13 15.74 18.88
CA ALA A 164 -2.85 15.01 20.11
C ALA A 164 -2.58 15.98 21.27
N MET A 165 -1.88 17.09 21.02
CA MET A 165 -1.63 18.13 22.03
C MET A 165 -2.92 18.84 22.43
N ASP A 166 -3.78 19.19 21.47
CA ASP A 166 -5.07 19.85 21.71
C ASP A 166 -5.98 18.94 22.57
N ILE A 167 -6.10 17.66 22.19
CA ILE A 167 -6.89 16.68 22.93
C ILE A 167 -6.36 16.49 24.35
N SER A 168 -5.04 16.46 24.54
CA SER A 168 -4.44 16.32 25.87
C SER A 168 -4.81 17.52 26.75
N THR A 169 -4.77 18.72 26.20
CA THR A 169 -5.17 19.95 26.90
C THR A 169 -6.65 19.93 27.27
N ASP A 170 -7.52 19.51 26.35
CA ASP A 170 -8.96 19.41 26.61
C ASP A 170 -9.27 18.37 27.69
N ILE A 171 -8.55 17.25 27.74
CA ILE A 171 -8.68 16.23 28.79
C ILE A 171 -8.28 16.82 30.15
N GLU A 172 -7.18 17.56 30.25
CA GLU A 172 -6.75 18.21 31.50
C GLU A 172 -7.79 19.22 32.00
N VAL A 173 -8.36 20.03 31.10
CA VAL A 173 -9.43 20.97 31.42
C VAL A 173 -10.66 20.21 31.92
N LEU A 174 -11.09 19.17 31.24
CA LEU A 174 -12.23 18.36 31.64
C LEU A 174 -12.02 17.72 33.01
N ASP A 175 -10.85 17.14 33.26
CA ASP A 175 -10.49 16.53 34.55
C ASP A 175 -10.56 17.57 35.68
N SER A 176 -10.04 18.79 35.42
CA SER A 176 -10.11 19.92 36.37
C SER A 176 -11.57 20.31 36.71
N ILE A 177 -12.45 20.37 35.69
CA ILE A 177 -13.86 20.68 35.86
C ILE A 177 -14.56 19.57 36.68
N LEU A 178 -14.33 18.31 36.34
CA LEU A 178 -14.93 17.19 37.06
C LEU A 178 -14.50 17.11 38.52
N LYS A 179 -13.24 17.40 38.82
CA LYS A 179 -12.72 17.47 40.20
C LYS A 179 -13.34 18.65 40.97
N SER A 180 -13.45 19.83 40.34
CA SER A 180 -14.04 21.02 40.95
C SER A 180 -15.52 20.83 41.31
N GLN A 181 -16.24 19.99 40.57
CA GLN A 181 -17.64 19.69 40.81
C GLN A 181 -17.89 18.44 41.64
N ASN A 182 -16.83 17.83 42.22
CA ASN A 182 -16.87 16.58 42.97
C ASN A 182 -17.50 15.39 42.20
N LEU A 183 -17.41 15.40 40.87
CA LEU A 183 -17.91 14.35 39.96
C LEU A 183 -16.86 13.27 39.64
N ALA A 184 -15.59 13.55 39.91
CA ALA A 184 -14.47 12.61 39.83
C ALA A 184 -13.83 12.50 41.22
N LYS A 185 -13.69 11.22 41.72
CA LYS A 185 -12.95 10.90 42.94
C LYS A 185 -11.51 10.59 42.62
#